data_8e5430c3acb7447465bcc49c12a404f3
#
_entry.id   8e5430c3acb7447465bcc49c12a404f3
#
_cell.length_a   1.000
_cell.length_b   1.000
_cell.length_c   1.000
_cell.angle_alpha   90.00
_cell.angle_beta   90.00
_cell.angle_gamma   90.00
#
_symmetry.space_group_name_H-M   'P 1'
#
loop_
_entity.id
_entity.type
_entity.pdbx_description
1 polymer ?
#
loop_
_entity_poly.entity_id
_entity_poly.type
_entity_poly.pdbx_seq_one_letter_code
_entity_poly.pdbx_strand_id
1 'polypeptide(L)'
;MVKRLALISGLAVMLVVGLAIAQTPFGGDDGGFVTSDKGFAKCENSVAKSLGKAAACILGCHKKRAKGSLADDTAEDGCESTGAAASSCKGKYNAVTGNSSNINASCPPCLDSTTRANLFDTVEGLIDSNNDKIYCTGSTAWGGDDTGVLPADKATAKCETAVGKAAAKAIACIIKCHKGRQSGKYADDTAEDNCESGPDPKSCKSKYDNAVATPKGCPCDPNFFAFIESNVDTVNGSVYCSQSPSGAFLD
;
A
#
# COMPACT_ATOMS: atom_id res chain seq x y z
N MET A 1 27.64 -76.91 18.89
CA MET A 1 28.24 -75.81 18.13
C MET A 1 27.13 -74.98 17.50
N VAL A 2 26.77 -73.88 18.10
CA VAL A 2 25.72 -73.01 17.63
C VAL A 2 26.39 -71.74 17.08
N LYS A 3 26.28 -71.54 15.75
CA LYS A 3 26.76 -70.34 15.09
C LYS A 3 25.69 -69.25 15.23
N ARG A 4 26.00 -68.14 15.94
CA ARG A 4 25.20 -66.95 16.04
C ARG A 4 25.40 -66.10 14.78
N LEU A 5 24.36 -65.91 14.03
CA LEU A 5 24.31 -64.94 12.93
C LEU A 5 23.97 -63.57 13.52
N ALA A 6 24.87 -62.61 13.39
CA ALA A 6 24.60 -61.22 13.76
C ALA A 6 23.96 -60.49 12.55
N LEU A 7 22.70 -60.07 12.72
CA LEU A 7 22.01 -59.18 11.78
C LEU A 7 22.49 -57.74 12.07
N ILE A 8 23.21 -57.15 11.15
CA ILE A 8 23.51 -55.71 11.16
C ILE A 8 22.37 -54.98 10.45
N SER A 9 21.48 -54.42 11.26
CA SER A 9 20.43 -53.52 10.74
C SER A 9 21.08 -52.17 10.45
N GLY A 10 21.35 -51.88 9.19
CA GLY A 10 21.78 -50.59 8.72
C GLY A 10 20.61 -49.59 8.77
N LEU A 11 20.63 -48.69 9.74
CA LEU A 11 19.71 -47.54 9.83
C LEU A 11 20.18 -46.49 8.84
N ALA A 12 19.57 -46.44 7.65
CA ALA A 12 19.77 -45.37 6.70
C ALA A 12 19.05 -44.11 7.23
N VAL A 13 19.80 -43.22 7.87
CA VAL A 13 19.36 -41.89 8.20
C VAL A 13 19.31 -41.09 6.91
N MET A 14 18.12 -40.95 6.32
CA MET A 14 17.92 -39.98 5.27
C MET A 14 18.02 -38.56 5.87
N LEU A 15 19.16 -37.94 5.65
CA LEU A 15 19.33 -36.50 5.90
C LEU A 15 18.47 -35.76 4.85
N VAL A 16 17.27 -35.37 5.24
CA VAL A 16 16.50 -34.38 4.46
C VAL A 16 17.19 -33.04 4.70
N VAL A 17 18.14 -32.71 3.85
CA VAL A 17 18.67 -31.35 3.77
C VAL A 17 17.54 -30.49 3.17
N GLY A 18 16.71 -29.93 4.04
CA GLY A 18 15.81 -28.86 3.66
C GLY A 18 16.69 -27.72 3.13
N LEU A 19 16.66 -27.50 1.82
CA LEU A 19 17.17 -26.28 1.24
C LEU A 19 16.33 -25.15 1.84
N ALA A 20 16.86 -24.49 2.87
CA ALA A 20 16.35 -23.21 3.30
C ALA A 20 16.56 -22.27 2.11
N ILE A 21 15.50 -22.00 1.35
CA ILE A 21 15.52 -20.97 0.33
C ILE A 21 15.75 -19.69 1.10
N ALA A 22 16.91 -19.06 0.90
CA ALA A 22 17.22 -17.79 1.52
C ALA A 22 16.13 -16.78 1.09
N GLN A 23 15.38 -16.29 2.05
CA GLN A 23 14.41 -15.24 1.82
C GLN A 23 15.17 -13.95 1.51
N THR A 24 14.73 -13.21 0.52
CA THR A 24 15.30 -11.90 0.21
C THR A 24 14.34 -10.84 0.77
N PRO A 25 14.67 -10.20 1.89
CA PRO A 25 13.88 -9.12 2.44
C PRO A 25 13.75 -7.98 1.41
N PHE A 26 12.72 -7.19 1.50
CA PHE A 26 12.67 -5.92 0.80
C PHE A 26 13.85 -5.06 1.24
N GLY A 27 14.03 -4.90 2.55
CA GLY A 27 15.17 -4.27 3.20
C GLY A 27 14.82 -2.92 3.81
N GLY A 28 15.74 -2.34 4.57
CA GLY A 28 15.62 -1.00 5.18
C GLY A 28 14.39 -0.82 6.05
N ASP A 29 13.59 0.17 5.70
CA ASP A 29 12.29 0.50 6.34
C ASP A 29 11.10 -0.20 5.67
N ASP A 30 11.33 -0.89 4.54
CA ASP A 30 10.31 -1.68 3.85
C ASP A 30 10.12 -3.06 4.47
N GLY A 31 8.92 -3.34 4.94
CA GLY A 31 8.54 -4.69 5.32
C GLY A 31 8.34 -5.60 4.10
N GLY A 32 8.43 -6.93 4.32
CA GLY A 32 8.11 -7.94 3.32
C GLY A 32 9.29 -8.55 2.60
N PHE A 33 8.98 -9.29 1.52
CA PHE A 33 9.97 -10.12 0.83
C PHE A 33 9.86 -10.01 -0.68
N VAL A 34 10.99 -10.02 -1.35
CA VAL A 34 11.08 -10.17 -2.81
C VAL A 34 10.94 -11.66 -3.15
N THR A 35 9.86 -12.03 -3.81
CA THR A 35 9.63 -13.42 -4.22
C THR A 35 10.27 -13.73 -5.58
N SER A 36 10.79 -14.95 -5.71
CA SER A 36 11.23 -15.51 -6.99
C SER A 36 10.09 -16.17 -7.78
N ASP A 37 8.93 -16.43 -7.15
CA ASP A 37 7.77 -16.97 -7.82
C ASP A 37 7.07 -15.90 -8.66
N LYS A 38 7.04 -16.11 -9.98
CA LYS A 38 6.45 -15.15 -10.93
C LYS A 38 4.93 -14.98 -10.75
N GLY A 39 4.24 -16.03 -10.30
CA GLY A 39 2.80 -15.98 -10.03
C GLY A 39 2.53 -15.09 -8.83
N PHE A 40 3.22 -15.34 -7.72
CA PHE A 40 3.13 -14.55 -6.49
C PHE A 40 3.52 -13.09 -6.76
N ALA A 41 4.66 -12.83 -7.39
CA ALA A 41 5.07 -11.47 -7.77
C ALA A 41 4.01 -10.75 -8.62
N LYS A 42 3.35 -11.45 -9.54
CA LYS A 42 2.26 -10.88 -10.35
C LYS A 42 1.05 -10.51 -9.50
N CYS A 43 0.66 -11.39 -8.56
CA CYS A 43 -0.44 -11.10 -7.63
C CYS A 43 -0.12 -9.90 -6.74
N GLU A 44 1.00 -9.95 -6.00
CA GLU A 44 1.46 -8.90 -5.10
C GLU A 44 1.54 -7.55 -5.80
N ASN A 45 2.21 -7.49 -6.95
CA ASN A 45 2.29 -6.28 -7.78
C ASN A 45 0.94 -5.76 -8.25
N SER A 46 -0.03 -6.65 -8.47
CA SER A 46 -1.39 -6.26 -8.88
C SER A 46 -2.19 -5.71 -7.71
N VAL A 47 -2.04 -6.30 -6.52
CA VAL A 47 -2.65 -5.82 -5.27
C VAL A 47 -2.06 -4.46 -4.91
N ALA A 48 -0.72 -4.31 -4.85
CA ALA A 48 -0.05 -3.04 -4.59
C ALA A 48 -0.54 -1.92 -5.53
N LYS A 49 -0.58 -2.19 -6.84
CA LYS A 49 -1.10 -1.25 -7.83
C LYS A 49 -2.56 -0.88 -7.58
N SER A 50 -3.37 -1.84 -7.13
CA SER A 50 -4.79 -1.60 -6.86
C SER A 50 -4.99 -0.79 -5.60
N LEU A 51 -4.17 -0.98 -4.55
CA LEU A 51 -4.14 -0.14 -3.36
C LEU A 51 -3.76 1.30 -3.69
N GLY A 52 -2.75 1.53 -4.51
CA GLY A 52 -2.42 2.89 -4.96
C GLY A 52 -3.55 3.57 -5.73
N LYS A 53 -4.34 2.80 -6.51
CA LYS A 53 -5.54 3.32 -7.16
C LYS A 53 -6.68 3.56 -6.17
N ALA A 54 -6.83 2.71 -5.15
CA ALA A 54 -7.79 2.89 -4.07
C ALA A 54 -7.49 4.17 -3.30
N ALA A 55 -6.27 4.38 -2.84
CA ALA A 55 -5.85 5.61 -2.17
C ALA A 55 -6.13 6.86 -3.01
N ALA A 56 -5.80 6.84 -4.30
CA ALA A 56 -6.11 7.96 -5.21
C ALA A 56 -7.62 8.18 -5.41
N CYS A 57 -8.42 7.12 -5.33
CA CYS A 57 -9.88 7.19 -5.42
C CYS A 57 -10.47 7.83 -4.15
N ILE A 58 -10.06 7.38 -2.95
CA ILE A 58 -10.46 7.89 -1.63
C ILE A 58 -10.14 9.40 -1.54
N LEU A 59 -8.89 9.78 -1.78
CA LEU A 59 -8.50 11.20 -1.87
C LEU A 59 -9.29 11.99 -2.94
N GLY A 60 -9.81 11.30 -3.94
CA GLY A 60 -10.73 11.84 -4.94
C GLY A 60 -12.15 12.08 -4.39
N CYS A 61 -12.62 11.26 -3.45
CA CYS A 61 -13.90 11.45 -2.73
C CYS A 61 -13.77 12.63 -1.76
N HIS A 62 -12.72 12.70 -0.95
CA HIS A 62 -12.41 13.86 -0.11
C HIS A 62 -12.36 15.16 -0.91
N LYS A 63 -11.70 15.17 -2.07
CA LYS A 63 -11.70 16.33 -2.97
C LYS A 63 -13.10 16.73 -3.41
N LYS A 64 -13.98 15.78 -3.70
CA LYS A 64 -15.37 16.09 -4.10
C LYS A 64 -16.16 16.67 -2.93
N ARG A 65 -15.96 16.14 -1.73
CA ARG A 65 -16.54 16.62 -0.47
C ARG A 65 -16.07 18.06 -0.20
N ALA A 66 -14.75 18.31 -0.23
CA ALA A 66 -14.15 19.63 -0.06
C ALA A 66 -14.68 20.68 -1.03
N LYS A 67 -15.13 20.26 -2.21
CA LYS A 67 -15.71 21.15 -3.25
C LYS A 67 -17.24 21.26 -3.19
N GLY A 68 -17.88 20.58 -2.24
CA GLY A 68 -19.33 20.53 -2.12
C GLY A 68 -20.03 19.71 -3.21
N SER A 69 -19.29 18.82 -3.91
CA SER A 69 -19.89 17.91 -4.91
C SER A 69 -20.49 16.66 -4.26
N LEU A 70 -20.07 16.32 -3.04
CA LEU A 70 -20.71 15.38 -2.13
C LEU A 70 -21.29 16.20 -0.97
N ALA A 71 -22.58 15.97 -0.68
CA ALA A 71 -23.33 16.85 0.21
C ALA A 71 -22.93 16.70 1.67
N ASP A 72 -22.64 15.45 2.08
CA ASP A 72 -22.40 15.07 3.46
C ASP A 72 -21.44 13.88 3.52
N ASP A 73 -21.11 13.46 4.70
CA ASP A 73 -20.30 12.32 5.05
C ASP A 73 -20.84 11.01 4.44
N THR A 74 -22.12 10.74 4.61
CA THR A 74 -22.76 9.54 4.01
C THR A 74 -22.57 9.47 2.49
N ALA A 75 -22.60 10.61 1.78
CA ALA A 75 -22.36 10.64 0.35
C ALA A 75 -20.89 10.42 0.01
N GLU A 76 -20.00 10.80 0.91
CA GLU A 76 -18.57 10.60 0.79
C GLU A 76 -18.20 9.14 1.05
N ASP A 77 -18.65 8.52 2.16
CA ASP A 77 -18.53 7.09 2.43
C ASP A 77 -19.12 6.24 1.29
N GLY A 78 -20.22 6.68 0.70
CA GLY A 78 -20.82 6.05 -0.48
C GLY A 78 -19.90 6.08 -1.72
N CYS A 79 -19.08 7.12 -1.84
CA CYS A 79 -18.06 7.22 -2.88
C CYS A 79 -16.89 6.25 -2.61
N GLU A 80 -16.55 6.02 -1.37
CA GLU A 80 -15.40 5.24 -0.95
C GLU A 80 -15.71 3.75 -0.82
N SER A 81 -16.55 3.38 0.12
CA SER A 81 -16.72 1.99 0.50
C SER A 81 -18.15 1.52 0.70
N THR A 82 -19.09 2.41 1.06
CA THR A 82 -20.42 1.99 1.51
C THR A 82 -21.15 1.15 0.46
N GLY A 83 -21.55 -0.06 0.89
CA GLY A 83 -22.26 -1.01 0.05
C GLY A 83 -21.42 -1.66 -1.06
N ALA A 84 -20.12 -1.43 -1.12
CA ALA A 84 -19.21 -1.95 -2.15
C ALA A 84 -19.78 -1.84 -3.58
N ALA A 85 -20.55 -0.77 -3.85
CA ALA A 85 -21.10 -0.50 -5.17
C ALA A 85 -19.95 -0.53 -6.22
N ALA A 86 -20.21 -1.08 -7.38
CA ALA A 86 -19.17 -1.23 -8.42
C ALA A 86 -18.50 0.10 -8.81
N SER A 87 -19.18 1.22 -8.56
CA SER A 87 -18.66 2.58 -8.79
C SER A 87 -17.81 3.13 -7.64
N SER A 88 -17.94 2.58 -6.43
CA SER A 88 -17.15 3.00 -5.26
C SER A 88 -15.68 2.65 -5.40
N CYS A 89 -14.81 3.25 -4.55
CA CYS A 89 -13.39 2.91 -4.51
C CYS A 89 -13.19 1.45 -4.13
N LYS A 90 -13.90 0.96 -3.11
CA LYS A 90 -13.87 -0.44 -2.65
C LYS A 90 -14.38 -1.40 -3.73
N GLY A 91 -15.47 -1.05 -4.42
CA GLY A 91 -16.01 -1.86 -5.50
C GLY A 91 -15.01 -2.02 -6.66
N LYS A 92 -14.36 -0.94 -7.06
CA LYS A 92 -13.30 -0.97 -8.09
C LYS A 92 -12.07 -1.78 -7.66
N TYR A 93 -11.68 -1.65 -6.39
CA TYR A 93 -10.60 -2.45 -5.82
C TYR A 93 -10.95 -3.94 -5.83
N ASN A 94 -12.13 -4.30 -5.33
CA ASN A 94 -12.61 -5.69 -5.27
C ASN A 94 -12.76 -6.32 -6.66
N ALA A 95 -13.11 -5.56 -7.67
CA ALA A 95 -13.19 -6.06 -9.05
C ALA A 95 -11.83 -6.59 -9.56
N VAL A 96 -10.72 -6.07 -9.04
CA VAL A 96 -9.36 -6.50 -9.42
C VAL A 96 -8.79 -7.53 -8.45
N THR A 97 -9.08 -7.41 -7.17
CA THR A 97 -8.42 -8.16 -6.09
C THR A 97 -9.32 -9.20 -5.42
N GLY A 98 -10.62 -9.19 -5.66
CA GLY A 98 -11.58 -10.11 -5.06
C GLY A 98 -11.44 -11.56 -5.54
N ASN A 99 -12.22 -12.46 -4.93
CA ASN A 99 -12.18 -13.90 -5.20
C ASN A 99 -12.46 -14.29 -6.65
N SER A 100 -13.29 -13.51 -7.35
CA SER A 100 -13.62 -13.75 -8.76
C SER A 100 -12.62 -13.13 -9.73
N SER A 101 -11.58 -12.48 -9.23
CA SER A 101 -10.57 -11.82 -10.07
C SER A 101 -9.58 -12.82 -10.68
N ASN A 102 -9.03 -12.47 -11.84
CA ASN A 102 -8.05 -13.30 -12.54
C ASN A 102 -6.72 -13.47 -11.78
N ILE A 103 -6.44 -12.64 -10.77
CA ILE A 103 -5.20 -12.75 -9.98
C ILE A 103 -5.33 -13.75 -8.83
N ASN A 104 -6.56 -14.09 -8.41
CA ASN A 104 -6.80 -14.90 -7.21
C ASN A 104 -6.04 -16.25 -7.23
N ALA A 105 -6.03 -16.93 -8.37
CA ALA A 105 -5.35 -18.23 -8.51
C ALA A 105 -3.79 -18.14 -8.44
N SER A 106 -3.24 -16.94 -8.51
CA SER A 106 -1.79 -16.69 -8.49
C SER A 106 -1.33 -16.02 -7.20
N CYS A 107 -2.22 -15.79 -6.25
CA CYS A 107 -1.85 -15.14 -4.99
C CYS A 107 -1.23 -16.13 -4.01
N PRO A 108 -0.21 -15.71 -3.25
CA PRO A 108 0.32 -16.52 -2.16
C PRO A 108 -0.73 -16.70 -1.05
N PRO A 109 -0.63 -17.76 -0.22
CA PRO A 109 -1.57 -18.02 0.87
C PRO A 109 -1.71 -16.87 1.87
N CYS A 110 -0.63 -16.14 2.14
CA CYS A 110 -0.65 -14.97 3.02
C CYS A 110 -1.45 -13.79 2.46
N LEU A 111 -1.67 -13.75 1.16
CA LEU A 111 -2.43 -12.72 0.48
C LEU A 111 -3.76 -13.29 -0.04
N ASP A 112 -4.47 -13.98 0.85
CA ASP A 112 -5.79 -14.54 0.57
C ASP A 112 -6.85 -13.44 0.36
N SER A 113 -8.08 -13.83 0.06
CA SER A 113 -9.14 -12.84 -0.22
C SER A 113 -9.51 -11.97 0.97
N THR A 114 -9.43 -12.52 2.18
CA THR A 114 -9.72 -11.79 3.42
C THR A 114 -8.64 -10.75 3.68
N THR A 115 -7.37 -11.17 3.57
CA THR A 115 -6.23 -10.26 3.69
C THR A 115 -6.32 -9.12 2.66
N ARG A 116 -6.61 -9.46 1.39
CA ARG A 116 -6.76 -8.43 0.36
C ARG A 116 -7.91 -7.45 0.65
N ALA A 117 -9.04 -7.93 1.17
CA ALA A 117 -10.15 -7.05 1.57
C ALA A 117 -9.74 -6.12 2.71
N ASN A 118 -9.11 -6.66 3.75
CA ASN A 118 -8.62 -5.88 4.91
C ASN A 118 -7.58 -4.82 4.52
N LEU A 119 -6.77 -5.07 3.49
CA LEU A 119 -5.81 -4.09 2.99
C LEU A 119 -6.49 -2.82 2.46
N PHE A 120 -7.66 -2.95 1.81
CA PHE A 120 -8.42 -1.77 1.42
C PHE A 120 -8.86 -0.97 2.66
N ASP A 121 -9.47 -1.66 3.63
CA ASP A 121 -9.99 -1.04 4.85
C ASP A 121 -8.86 -0.37 5.67
N THR A 122 -7.67 -0.98 5.67
CA THR A 122 -6.47 -0.38 6.29
C THR A 122 -6.06 0.91 5.59
N VAL A 123 -6.02 0.92 4.26
CA VAL A 123 -5.63 2.12 3.49
C VAL A 123 -6.68 3.21 3.60
N GLU A 124 -7.97 2.87 3.58
CA GLU A 124 -9.08 3.79 3.82
C GLU A 124 -8.92 4.44 5.19
N GLY A 125 -8.90 3.68 6.28
CA GLY A 125 -8.78 4.22 7.62
C GLY A 125 -7.48 5.00 7.89
N LEU A 126 -6.38 4.69 7.20
CA LEU A 126 -5.15 5.51 7.25
C LEU A 126 -5.35 6.88 6.60
N ILE A 127 -6.07 6.96 5.49
CA ILE A 127 -6.32 8.22 4.80
C ILE A 127 -7.30 9.07 5.60
N ASP A 128 -8.40 8.48 6.07
CA ASP A 128 -9.48 9.16 6.78
C ASP A 128 -9.00 9.71 8.13
N SER A 129 -8.29 8.89 8.91
CA SER A 129 -7.72 9.30 10.20
C SER A 129 -6.60 10.36 10.09
N ASN A 130 -6.11 10.65 8.89
CA ASN A 130 -5.08 11.66 8.62
C ASN A 130 -5.51 12.71 7.58
N ASN A 131 -6.81 12.78 7.31
CA ASN A 131 -7.37 13.74 6.36
C ASN A 131 -7.11 15.19 6.79
N ASP A 132 -6.98 15.45 8.10
CA ASP A 132 -6.61 16.74 8.68
C ASP A 132 -5.23 17.28 8.25
N LYS A 133 -4.32 16.42 7.80
CA LYS A 133 -3.03 16.86 7.23
C LYS A 133 -3.20 17.58 5.89
N ILE A 134 -4.30 17.31 5.20
CA ILE A 134 -4.64 17.89 3.90
C ILE A 134 -5.71 18.98 4.07
N TYR A 135 -6.75 18.70 4.86
CA TYR A 135 -7.92 19.55 5.06
C TYR A 135 -7.92 20.07 6.51
N CYS A 136 -7.10 21.07 6.77
CA CYS A 136 -6.81 21.58 8.09
C CYS A 136 -7.47 22.94 8.39
N THR A 137 -8.09 23.60 7.41
CA THR A 137 -8.54 24.98 7.55
C THR A 137 -10.00 25.16 7.23
N GLY A 138 -10.79 25.41 8.26
CA GLY A 138 -12.22 25.63 8.20
C GLY A 138 -12.81 25.69 9.59
N SER A 139 -14.14 25.80 9.67
CA SER A 139 -14.86 25.81 10.94
C SER A 139 -15.84 24.63 11.08
N THR A 140 -16.08 23.92 10.01
CA THR A 140 -17.01 22.78 9.98
C THR A 140 -16.20 21.49 9.98
N ALA A 141 -16.41 20.63 10.96
CA ALA A 141 -15.79 19.32 11.00
C ALA A 141 -16.10 18.53 9.72
N TRP A 142 -15.16 17.69 9.29
CA TRP A 142 -15.37 16.84 8.11
C TRP A 142 -16.56 15.91 8.34
N GLY A 143 -16.57 15.14 9.41
CA GLY A 143 -17.64 14.25 9.85
C GLY A 143 -17.22 12.78 9.77
N GLY A 144 -18.06 11.90 10.32
CA GLY A 144 -17.86 10.45 10.32
C GLY A 144 -16.55 10.00 10.94
N ASP A 145 -15.81 9.18 10.22
CA ASP A 145 -14.49 8.66 10.58
C ASP A 145 -13.34 9.52 10.03
N ASP A 146 -13.65 10.53 9.21
CA ASP A 146 -12.70 11.49 8.68
C ASP A 146 -12.27 12.54 9.71
N THR A 147 -10.96 12.71 9.84
CA THR A 147 -10.40 13.85 10.56
C THR A 147 -10.38 15.13 9.71
N GLY A 148 -10.15 16.27 10.34
CA GLY A 148 -10.03 17.54 9.64
C GLY A 148 -11.32 18.35 9.53
N VAL A 149 -11.28 19.35 8.66
CA VAL A 149 -12.38 20.34 8.52
C VAL A 149 -12.65 20.65 7.05
N LEU A 150 -13.89 20.96 6.75
CA LEU A 150 -14.29 21.40 5.40
C LEU A 150 -13.70 22.78 5.10
N PRO A 151 -13.07 22.99 3.93
CA PRO A 151 -12.50 24.29 3.55
C PRO A 151 -13.52 25.42 3.61
N ALA A 152 -13.13 26.55 4.22
CA ALA A 152 -14.02 27.68 4.40
C ALA A 152 -14.44 28.38 3.09
N ASP A 153 -13.60 28.28 2.05
CA ASP A 153 -13.82 28.93 0.78
C ASP A 153 -13.19 28.15 -0.39
N LYS A 154 -13.53 28.59 -1.61
CA LYS A 154 -13.05 27.94 -2.85
C LYS A 154 -11.52 28.03 -3.05
N ALA A 155 -10.86 29.06 -2.54
CA ALA A 155 -9.42 29.23 -2.70
C ALA A 155 -8.69 28.22 -1.80
N THR A 156 -9.12 28.11 -0.54
CA THR A 156 -8.66 27.10 0.42
C THR A 156 -8.91 25.70 -0.13
N ALA A 157 -10.13 25.38 -0.57
CA ALA A 157 -10.45 24.07 -1.17
C ALA A 157 -9.58 23.75 -2.39
N LYS A 158 -9.26 24.73 -3.22
CA LYS A 158 -8.38 24.55 -4.38
C LYS A 158 -6.95 24.20 -3.94
N CYS A 159 -6.45 24.88 -2.91
CA CYS A 159 -5.11 24.66 -2.37
C CYS A 159 -5.01 23.27 -1.73
N GLU A 160 -5.87 22.95 -0.78
CA GLU A 160 -5.89 21.69 -0.05
C GLU A 160 -6.09 20.49 -1.00
N THR A 161 -7.02 20.61 -1.96
CA THR A 161 -7.18 19.54 -2.97
C THR A 161 -5.97 19.40 -3.92
N ALA A 162 -5.13 20.41 -4.09
CA ALA A 162 -3.88 20.27 -4.83
C ALA A 162 -2.85 19.46 -4.03
N VAL A 163 -2.77 19.68 -2.72
CA VAL A 163 -1.95 18.88 -1.80
C VAL A 163 -2.42 17.42 -1.78
N GLY A 164 -3.73 17.16 -1.61
CA GLY A 164 -4.29 15.81 -1.68
C GLY A 164 -3.97 15.08 -2.99
N LYS A 165 -4.01 15.81 -4.12
CA LYS A 165 -3.59 15.25 -5.41
C LYS A 165 -2.09 14.94 -5.48
N ALA A 166 -1.24 15.74 -4.83
CA ALA A 166 0.18 15.47 -4.73
C ALA A 166 0.43 14.23 -3.87
N ALA A 167 -0.27 14.09 -2.73
CA ALA A 167 -0.23 12.90 -1.87
C ALA A 167 -0.61 11.62 -2.63
N ALA A 168 -1.72 11.63 -3.36
CA ALA A 168 -2.14 10.50 -4.19
C ALA A 168 -1.07 10.08 -5.22
N LYS A 169 -0.37 11.06 -5.81
CA LYS A 169 0.72 10.78 -6.75
C LYS A 169 1.97 10.26 -6.05
N ALA A 170 2.27 10.73 -4.83
CA ALA A 170 3.38 10.23 -4.02
C ALA A 170 3.15 8.76 -3.67
N ILE A 171 1.99 8.39 -3.12
CA ILE A 171 1.62 7.00 -2.83
C ILE A 171 1.79 6.11 -4.07
N ALA A 172 1.25 6.52 -5.22
CA ALA A 172 1.37 5.74 -6.45
C ALA A 172 2.83 5.63 -6.95
N CYS A 173 3.66 6.62 -6.67
CA CYS A 173 5.08 6.63 -7.02
C CYS A 173 5.88 5.67 -6.15
N ILE A 174 5.70 5.70 -4.82
CA ILE A 174 6.33 4.81 -3.84
C ILE A 174 5.97 3.35 -4.17
N ILE A 175 4.69 3.02 -4.32
CA ILE A 175 4.25 1.69 -4.76
C ILE A 175 4.91 1.25 -6.07
N LYS A 176 5.24 2.18 -6.96
CA LYS A 176 5.98 1.86 -8.19
C LYS A 176 7.45 1.54 -7.92
N CYS A 177 8.07 2.13 -6.90
CA CYS A 177 9.43 1.80 -6.45
C CYS A 177 9.44 0.39 -5.86
N HIS A 178 8.53 0.05 -4.94
CA HIS A 178 8.34 -1.31 -4.40
C HIS A 178 8.15 -2.36 -5.51
N LYS A 179 7.30 -2.08 -6.49
CA LYS A 179 7.14 -2.95 -7.66
C LYS A 179 8.41 -3.09 -8.48
N GLY A 180 9.21 -2.03 -8.55
CA GLY A 180 10.52 -2.05 -9.18
C GLY A 180 11.48 -2.98 -8.45
N ARG A 181 11.50 -2.94 -7.12
CA ARG A 181 12.27 -3.83 -6.26
C ARG A 181 11.83 -5.27 -6.46
N GLN A 182 10.53 -5.56 -6.35
CA GLN A 182 9.95 -6.89 -6.55
C GLN A 182 10.24 -7.47 -7.94
N SER A 183 10.33 -6.65 -8.98
CA SER A 183 10.61 -7.09 -10.34
C SER A 183 12.10 -7.17 -10.69
N GLY A 184 12.99 -6.88 -9.73
CA GLY A 184 14.44 -6.87 -9.93
C GLY A 184 14.96 -5.65 -10.73
N LYS A 185 14.14 -4.62 -10.93
CA LYS A 185 14.58 -3.36 -11.53
C LYS A 185 15.55 -2.62 -10.60
N TYR A 186 15.29 -2.67 -9.31
CA TYR A 186 16.17 -2.18 -8.25
C TYR A 186 16.84 -3.37 -7.60
N ALA A 187 18.18 -3.35 -7.53
CA ALA A 187 18.97 -4.50 -7.08
C ALA A 187 18.87 -4.71 -5.58
N ASP A 188 18.72 -3.65 -4.85
CA ASP A 188 18.74 -3.61 -3.38
C ASP A 188 17.82 -2.49 -2.88
N ASP A 189 17.68 -2.41 -1.58
CA ASP A 189 16.98 -1.40 -0.82
C ASP A 189 17.46 0.02 -1.14
N THR A 190 18.76 0.27 -1.07
CA THR A 190 19.32 1.60 -1.38
C THR A 190 18.92 2.12 -2.76
N ALA A 191 18.83 1.24 -3.76
CA ALA A 191 18.40 1.62 -5.11
C ALA A 191 16.88 1.91 -5.16
N GLU A 192 16.12 1.25 -4.30
CA GLU A 192 14.70 1.46 -4.12
C GLU A 192 14.43 2.77 -3.37
N ASP A 193 15.06 3.02 -2.20
CA ASP A 193 15.00 4.27 -1.44
C ASP A 193 15.37 5.49 -2.31
N ASN A 194 16.37 5.34 -3.17
CA ASN A 194 16.74 6.40 -4.11
C ASN A 194 15.63 6.70 -5.14
N CYS A 195 14.78 5.72 -5.46
CA CYS A 195 13.58 5.97 -6.27
C CYS A 195 12.54 6.77 -5.49
N GLU A 196 12.41 6.55 -4.20
CA GLU A 196 11.41 7.17 -3.35
C GLU A 196 11.83 8.56 -2.89
N SER A 197 12.89 8.65 -2.12
CA SER A 197 13.31 9.86 -1.41
C SER A 197 14.69 10.37 -1.80
N GLY A 198 15.40 9.69 -2.71
CA GLY A 198 16.73 10.08 -3.16
C GLY A 198 16.81 11.46 -3.81
N PRO A 199 18.04 11.96 -4.02
CA PRO A 199 18.28 13.32 -4.52
C PRO A 199 17.92 13.51 -6.01
N ASP A 200 17.59 12.45 -6.74
CA ASP A 200 17.20 12.54 -8.15
C ASP A 200 15.91 13.39 -8.30
N PRO A 201 15.87 14.37 -9.22
CA PRO A 201 14.64 15.11 -9.53
C PRO A 201 13.45 14.23 -9.96
N LYS A 202 13.72 12.97 -10.31
CA LYS A 202 12.70 11.97 -10.66
C LYS A 202 12.25 11.13 -9.48
N SER A 203 12.83 11.26 -8.29
CA SER A 203 12.36 10.58 -7.08
C SER A 203 10.93 10.98 -6.74
N CYS A 204 10.25 10.16 -5.95
CA CYS A 204 8.88 10.42 -5.53
C CYS A 204 8.81 11.68 -4.67
N LYS A 205 9.77 11.84 -3.74
CA LYS A 205 9.90 13.04 -2.89
C LYS A 205 10.07 14.30 -3.70
N SER A 206 11.03 14.32 -4.63
CA SER A 206 11.29 15.52 -5.47
C SER A 206 10.06 15.92 -6.28
N LYS A 207 9.31 14.96 -6.81
CA LYS A 207 8.06 15.23 -7.53
C LYS A 207 6.97 15.77 -6.62
N TYR A 208 6.87 15.22 -5.39
CA TYR A 208 5.92 15.68 -4.39
C TYR A 208 6.24 17.12 -3.99
N ASP A 209 7.47 17.40 -3.58
CA ASP A 209 7.94 18.72 -3.15
C ASP A 209 7.66 19.78 -4.23
N ASN A 210 7.98 19.47 -5.48
CA ASN A 210 7.68 20.36 -6.62
C ASN A 210 6.17 20.60 -6.81
N ALA A 211 5.34 19.58 -6.55
CA ALA A 211 3.90 19.70 -6.72
C ALA A 211 3.25 20.56 -5.62
N VAL A 212 3.73 20.46 -4.38
CA VAL A 212 3.21 21.23 -3.24
C VAL A 212 3.80 22.64 -3.13
N ALA A 213 4.97 22.89 -3.73
CA ALA A 213 5.56 24.22 -3.79
C ALA A 213 4.77 25.18 -4.69
N THR A 214 3.99 24.67 -5.64
CA THR A 214 3.25 25.47 -6.64
C THR A 214 2.05 26.22 -6.07
N PRO A 215 1.19 25.61 -5.22
CA PRO A 215 0.09 26.31 -4.58
C PRO A 215 0.62 27.21 -3.45
N LYS A 216 0.85 28.48 -3.75
CA LYS A 216 1.30 29.46 -2.74
C LYS A 216 0.15 29.79 -1.78
N GLY A 217 0.48 29.84 -0.47
CA GLY A 217 -0.45 30.29 0.56
C GLY A 217 -1.45 29.21 0.99
N CYS A 218 -1.11 27.93 0.83
CA CYS A 218 -1.85 26.88 1.50
C CYS A 218 -1.74 27.03 3.01
N PRO A 219 -2.85 26.97 3.73
CA PRO A 219 -2.85 27.15 5.18
C PRO A 219 -2.26 25.94 5.93
N CYS A 220 -2.35 24.75 5.37
CA CYS A 220 -1.80 23.53 5.94
C CYS A 220 -0.33 23.37 5.58
N ASP A 221 0.46 22.78 6.49
CA ASP A 221 1.84 22.40 6.16
C ASP A 221 1.84 21.25 5.15
N PRO A 222 2.32 21.47 3.93
CA PRO A 222 2.36 20.40 2.93
C PRO A 222 3.55 19.45 3.09
N ASN A 223 4.42 19.64 4.09
CA ASN A 223 5.66 18.89 4.26
C ASN A 223 5.44 17.56 5.00
N PHE A 224 4.62 16.67 4.46
CA PHE A 224 4.34 15.36 5.05
C PHE A 224 4.68 14.17 4.14
N PHE A 225 5.62 14.36 3.20
CA PHE A 225 6.07 13.25 2.33
C PHE A 225 6.60 12.07 3.14
N ALA A 226 7.46 12.30 4.15
CA ALA A 226 8.00 11.24 4.98
C ALA A 226 6.89 10.45 5.74
N PHE A 227 5.79 11.13 6.11
CA PHE A 227 4.64 10.47 6.69
C PHE A 227 3.93 9.56 5.66
N ILE A 228 3.78 10.01 4.41
CA ILE A 228 3.21 9.18 3.34
C ILE A 228 4.10 7.95 3.09
N GLU A 229 5.40 8.16 2.94
CA GLU A 229 6.41 7.12 2.71
C GLU A 229 6.32 6.06 3.81
N SER A 230 6.52 6.43 5.07
CA SER A 230 6.47 5.51 6.21
C SER A 230 5.16 4.71 6.32
N ASN A 231 4.02 5.28 5.96
CA ASN A 231 2.75 4.52 5.98
C ASN A 231 2.65 3.53 4.81
N VAL A 232 3.17 3.87 3.63
CA VAL A 232 3.18 2.96 2.48
C VAL A 232 4.14 1.80 2.75
N ASP A 233 5.32 2.07 3.31
CA ASP A 233 6.34 1.08 3.67
C ASP A 233 5.85 0.13 4.76
N THR A 234 5.16 0.65 5.77
CA THR A 234 4.51 -0.17 6.81
C THR A 234 3.49 -1.15 6.23
N VAL A 235 2.72 -0.73 5.22
CA VAL A 235 1.72 -1.61 4.56
C VAL A 235 2.39 -2.57 3.57
N ASN A 236 3.60 -2.23 3.09
CA ASN A 236 4.30 -2.97 2.04
C ASN A 236 4.38 -4.46 2.33
N GLY A 237 4.75 -4.82 3.52
CA GLY A 237 4.91 -6.20 3.86
C GLY A 237 3.62 -7.00 3.99
N SER A 238 2.49 -6.38 4.25
CA SER A 238 1.20 -7.06 4.16
C SER A 238 0.83 -7.41 2.71
N VAL A 239 1.49 -6.77 1.74
CA VAL A 239 1.32 -7.03 0.31
C VAL A 239 2.37 -8.00 -0.21
N TYR A 240 3.64 -7.78 0.12
CA TYR A 240 4.78 -8.60 -0.35
C TYR A 240 5.16 -9.64 0.71
N CYS A 241 4.25 -10.56 0.97
CA CYS A 241 4.32 -11.51 2.09
C CYS A 241 4.69 -12.94 1.69
N SER A 242 4.92 -13.23 0.42
CA SER A 242 4.89 -14.59 -0.16
C SER A 242 5.99 -15.54 0.33
N GLN A 243 7.02 -15.04 0.99
CA GLN A 243 8.10 -15.89 1.52
C GLN A 243 8.10 -16.01 3.04
N SER A 244 7.14 -15.39 3.72
CA SER A 244 6.98 -15.59 5.16
C SER A 244 6.31 -16.93 5.44
N PRO A 245 6.92 -17.86 6.20
CA PRO A 245 6.33 -19.14 6.53
C PRO A 245 5.01 -19.04 7.31
N SER A 246 4.78 -17.93 7.98
CA SER A 246 3.60 -17.66 8.81
C SER A 246 2.69 -16.57 8.26
N GLY A 247 3.03 -15.98 7.12
CA GLY A 247 2.37 -14.76 6.64
C GLY A 247 2.62 -13.52 7.51
N ALA A 248 3.46 -13.66 8.54
CA ALA A 248 3.88 -12.57 9.42
C ALA A 248 5.24 -12.02 8.99
N PHE A 249 5.46 -10.74 9.25
CA PHE A 249 6.77 -10.12 9.07
C PHE A 249 7.80 -10.79 9.96
N LEU A 250 8.99 -10.97 9.44
CA LEU A 250 10.19 -11.12 10.24
C LEU A 250 10.84 -9.73 10.24
N ASP A 251 10.67 -8.99 11.35
CA ASP A 251 11.47 -7.82 11.65
C ASP A 251 12.95 -8.21 11.77
#